data_d9652d9f08d73da8fba54144df460251
#
_entry.id   d9652d9f08d73da8fba54144df460251
#
_cell.length_a   1.000
_cell.length_b   1.000
_cell.length_c   1.000
_cell.angle_alpha   90.00
_cell.angle_beta   90.00
_cell.angle_gamma   90.00
#
_symmetry.space_group_name_H-M   'P 1'
#
loop_
_entity.id
_entity.type
_entity.pdbx_description
1 polymer ?
#
loop_
_entity_poly.entity_id
_entity_poly.type
_entity_poly.pdbx_seq_one_letter_code
_entity_poly.pdbx_strand_id
1 'polypeptide(L)'
;MEDWAAVAEAINERVNELGWRQGELAERSHVSRATVREIQHHVVERRRSARTLEALSITLGWHPQHIEAVLRGRRPPHAAEPATRNEESLWSRMDALERRLGDITERLEAIKTDLTTVIDYVRRDL
;
A
#
# COMPACT_ATOMS: atom_id res chain seq x y z
N MET A 1 1.21 -3.13 23.65
CA MET A 1 0.69 -1.80 23.97
C MET A 1 1.05 -0.83 22.84
N GLU A 2 0.07 -0.12 22.33
CA GLU A 2 0.29 0.82 21.21
C GLU A 2 0.61 2.21 21.74
N ASP A 3 1.73 2.77 21.30
CA ASP A 3 2.19 4.08 21.73
C ASP A 3 1.94 5.14 20.66
N TRP A 4 0.71 5.56 20.54
CA TRP A 4 0.31 6.59 19.57
C TRP A 4 0.91 7.95 19.87
N ALA A 5 1.23 8.23 21.12
CA ALA A 5 1.90 9.48 21.51
C ALA A 5 3.31 9.52 20.91
N ALA A 6 4.05 8.44 20.96
CA ALA A 6 5.38 8.34 20.35
C ALA A 6 5.30 8.48 18.83
N VAL A 7 4.28 7.90 18.22
CA VAL A 7 4.05 8.03 16.76
C VAL A 7 3.79 9.49 16.38
N ALA A 8 2.90 10.16 17.11
CA ALA A 8 2.59 11.58 16.89
C ALA A 8 3.85 12.45 16.99
N GLU A 9 4.63 12.24 18.04
CA GLU A 9 5.87 12.98 18.27
C GLU A 9 6.87 12.76 17.13
N ALA A 10 7.09 11.51 16.73
CA ALA A 10 8.02 11.17 15.66
C ALA A 10 7.61 11.80 14.32
N ILE A 11 6.33 11.75 13.98
CA ILE A 11 5.81 12.33 12.75
C ILE A 11 5.94 13.85 12.75
N ASN A 12 5.54 14.50 13.84
CA ASN A 12 5.61 15.95 13.96
C ASN A 12 7.06 16.46 13.89
N GLU A 13 7.96 15.78 14.56
CA GLU A 13 9.38 16.11 14.53
C GLU A 13 9.93 16.00 13.11
N ARG A 14 9.59 14.91 12.40
CA ARG A 14 10.05 14.69 11.03
C ARG A 14 9.47 15.71 10.05
N VAL A 15 8.19 16.04 10.19
CA VAL A 15 7.54 17.08 9.38
C VAL A 15 8.23 18.43 9.56
N ASN A 16 8.61 18.76 10.80
CA ASN A 16 9.36 19.98 11.09
C ASN A 16 10.76 19.95 10.47
N GLU A 17 11.45 18.83 10.54
CA GLU A 17 12.77 18.66 9.90
C GLU A 17 12.70 18.88 8.38
N LEU A 18 11.62 18.39 7.76
CA LEU A 18 11.40 18.52 6.32
C LEU A 18 10.89 19.89 5.91
N GLY A 19 10.49 20.73 6.88
CA GLY A 19 9.97 22.05 6.61
C GLY A 19 8.60 22.04 5.92
N TRP A 20 7.83 20.98 6.09
CA TRP A 20 6.53 20.84 5.45
C TRP A 20 5.45 21.65 6.17
N ARG A 21 4.52 22.16 5.39
CA ARG A 21 3.34 22.88 5.90
C ARG A 21 2.28 21.88 6.34
N GLN A 22 1.33 22.38 7.12
CA GLN A 22 0.17 21.61 7.54
C GLN A 22 -0.61 21.10 6.31
N GLY A 23 -0.90 19.82 6.30
CA GLY A 23 -1.60 19.16 5.20
C GLY A 23 -0.70 18.63 4.08
N GLU A 24 0.56 19.01 4.05
CA GLU A 24 1.49 18.53 3.01
C GLU A 24 1.74 17.04 3.12
N LEU A 25 1.85 16.51 4.34
CA LEU A 25 1.99 15.07 4.56
C LEU A 25 0.79 14.29 4.00
N ALA A 26 -0.43 14.76 4.27
CA ALA A 26 -1.65 14.14 3.75
C ALA A 26 -1.67 14.15 2.21
N GLU A 27 -1.32 15.27 1.63
CA GLU A 27 -1.28 15.44 0.19
C GLU A 27 -0.27 14.50 -0.48
N ARG A 28 0.95 14.44 0.06
CA ARG A 28 2.02 13.60 -0.49
C ARG A 28 1.81 12.10 -0.28
N SER A 29 1.19 11.72 0.83
CA SER A 29 0.96 10.32 1.18
C SER A 29 -0.33 9.75 0.59
N HIS A 30 -1.21 10.61 0.08
CA HIS A 30 -2.56 10.26 -0.37
C HIS A 30 -3.41 9.66 0.76
N VAL A 31 -3.10 10.00 2.00
CA VAL A 31 -3.89 9.67 3.18
C VAL A 31 -4.76 10.88 3.50
N SER A 32 -6.01 10.65 3.95
CA SER A 32 -6.93 11.75 4.22
C SER A 32 -6.38 12.71 5.29
N ARG A 33 -6.68 13.98 5.14
CA ARG A 33 -6.28 15.02 6.10
C ARG A 33 -6.80 14.73 7.50
N ALA A 34 -8.02 14.20 7.59
CA ALA A 34 -8.62 13.83 8.87
C ALA A 34 -7.79 12.76 9.58
N THR A 35 -7.40 11.73 8.86
CA THR A 35 -6.59 10.64 9.40
C THR A 35 -5.21 11.12 9.85
N VAL A 36 -4.53 11.92 9.02
CA VAL A 36 -3.22 12.47 9.35
C VAL A 36 -3.32 13.37 10.61
N ARG A 37 -4.34 14.21 10.64
CA ARG A 37 -4.56 15.12 11.80
C ARG A 37 -4.81 14.33 13.08
N GLU A 38 -5.63 13.30 13.03
CA GLU A 38 -5.91 12.44 14.18
C GLU A 38 -4.63 11.79 14.72
N ILE A 39 -3.76 11.31 13.82
CA ILE A 39 -2.50 10.69 14.20
C ILE A 39 -1.52 11.71 14.76
N GLN A 40 -1.35 12.86 14.09
CA GLN A 40 -0.41 13.91 14.50
C GLN A 40 -0.77 14.56 15.84
N HIS A 41 -2.05 14.69 16.12
CA HIS A 41 -2.52 15.32 17.35
C HIS A 41 -2.91 14.33 18.44
N HIS A 42 -2.81 13.03 18.16
CA HIS A 42 -3.15 11.96 19.10
C HIS A 42 -4.56 12.17 19.69
N VAL A 43 -5.49 12.62 18.85
CA VAL A 43 -6.87 12.93 19.28
C VAL A 43 -7.70 11.67 19.49
N VAL A 44 -7.48 10.67 18.66
CA VAL A 44 -8.24 9.41 18.71
C VAL A 44 -7.26 8.24 18.58
N GLU A 45 -7.28 7.35 19.57
CA GLU A 45 -6.56 6.10 19.50
C GLU A 45 -7.40 5.11 18.72
N ARG A 46 -7.15 5.02 17.44
CA ARG A 46 -7.87 4.15 16.54
C ARG A 46 -6.90 3.27 15.79
N ARG A 47 -7.23 1.99 15.69
CA ARG A 47 -6.43 1.06 14.91
C ARG A 47 -6.41 1.51 13.44
N ARG A 48 -5.22 1.73 12.91
CA ARG A 48 -5.03 2.10 11.51
C ARG A 48 -4.55 0.90 10.72
N SER A 49 -4.86 0.87 9.43
CA SER A 49 -4.39 -0.20 8.57
C SER A 49 -2.87 -0.10 8.39
N ALA A 50 -2.24 -1.26 8.21
CA ALA A 50 -0.80 -1.31 7.90
C ALA A 50 -0.46 -0.48 6.66
N ARG A 51 -1.36 -0.45 5.69
CA ARG A 51 -1.21 0.32 4.46
C ARG A 51 -1.10 1.82 4.71
N THR A 52 -1.92 2.35 5.63
CA THR A 52 -1.88 3.76 6.01
C THR A 52 -0.56 4.11 6.68
N LEU A 53 -0.12 3.31 7.64
CA LEU A 53 1.14 3.53 8.35
C LEU A 53 2.34 3.40 7.43
N GLU A 54 2.28 2.47 6.50
CA GLU A 54 3.31 2.27 5.49
C GLU A 54 3.41 3.47 4.54
N ALA A 55 2.27 3.96 4.04
CA ALA A 55 2.22 5.13 3.16
C ALA A 55 2.81 6.37 3.83
N LEU A 56 2.47 6.62 5.07
CA LEU A 56 3.01 7.74 5.85
C LEU A 56 4.52 7.58 6.07
N SER A 57 4.97 6.38 6.41
CA SER A 57 6.40 6.10 6.62
C SER A 57 7.22 6.37 5.37
N ILE A 58 6.79 5.87 4.23
CA ILE A 58 7.47 6.05 2.95
C ILE A 58 7.52 7.53 2.57
N THR A 59 6.40 8.23 2.73
CA THR A 59 6.32 9.66 2.41
C THR A 59 7.29 10.50 3.24
N LEU A 60 7.50 10.11 4.50
CA LEU A 60 8.44 10.78 5.40
C LEU A 60 9.91 10.38 5.17
N GLY A 61 10.16 9.51 4.20
CA GLY A 61 11.51 9.04 3.88
C GLY A 61 12.01 7.95 4.82
N TRP A 62 11.12 7.30 5.53
CA TRP A 62 11.42 6.21 6.45
C TRP A 62 11.21 4.85 5.80
N HIS A 63 11.69 3.81 6.48
CA HIS A 63 11.37 2.43 6.13
C HIS A 63 9.84 2.23 6.20
N PRO A 64 9.22 1.43 5.32
CA PRO A 64 7.77 1.22 5.34
C PRO A 64 7.21 0.78 6.69
N GLN A 65 8.00 0.11 7.50
CA GLN A 65 7.60 -0.40 8.81
C GLN A 65 8.01 0.49 9.98
N HIS A 66 8.51 1.70 9.70
CA HIS A 66 9.02 2.60 10.73
C HIS A 66 7.94 3.01 11.75
N ILE A 67 6.82 3.51 11.28
CA ILE A 67 5.73 3.98 12.17
C ILE A 67 5.17 2.80 12.98
N GLU A 68 4.99 1.65 12.36
CA GLU A 68 4.52 0.47 13.08
C GLU A 68 5.50 0.06 14.18
N ALA A 69 6.79 0.12 13.92
CA ALA A 69 7.81 -0.18 14.93
C ALA A 69 7.74 0.79 16.10
N VAL A 70 7.61 2.09 15.82
CA VAL A 70 7.46 3.12 16.86
C VAL A 70 6.20 2.86 17.68
N LEU A 71 5.09 2.53 17.01
CA LEU A 71 3.81 2.25 17.67
C LEU A 71 3.92 1.08 18.66
N ARG A 72 4.69 0.08 18.31
CA ARG A 72 4.89 -1.11 19.15
C ARG A 72 6.06 -1.01 20.12
N GLY A 73 6.72 0.15 20.17
CA GLY A 73 7.86 0.37 21.06
C GLY A 73 9.12 -0.39 20.64
N ARG A 74 9.23 -0.74 19.36
CA ARG A 74 10.40 -1.41 18.81
C ARG A 74 11.35 -0.41 18.17
N ARG A 75 12.61 -0.80 18.00
CA ARG A 75 13.56 0.02 17.27
C ARG A 75 13.16 0.11 15.80
N PRO A 76 12.99 1.32 15.25
CA PRO A 76 12.66 1.48 13.85
C PRO A 76 13.77 0.95 12.94
N PRO A 77 13.42 0.21 11.87
CA PRO A 77 14.42 -0.26 10.93
C PRO A 77 14.97 0.88 10.08
N HIS A 78 16.20 0.73 9.60
CA HIS A 78 16.80 1.67 8.67
C HIS A 78 16.04 1.70 7.35
N ALA A 79 15.97 2.88 6.72
CA ALA A 79 15.27 3.03 5.44
C ALA A 79 15.81 2.10 4.35
N ALA A 80 17.11 1.77 4.43
CA ALA A 80 17.77 0.88 3.46
C ALA A 80 17.56 -0.61 3.75
N GLU A 81 17.02 -0.96 4.92
CA GLU A 81 16.76 -2.37 5.24
C GLU A 81 15.59 -2.90 4.42
N PRO A 82 15.66 -4.15 3.96
CA PRO A 82 14.54 -4.72 3.21
C PRO A 82 13.30 -4.84 4.10
N ALA A 83 12.15 -4.50 3.54
CA ALA A 83 10.87 -4.71 4.20
C ALA A 83 10.64 -6.21 4.37
N THR A 84 10.19 -6.63 5.54
CA THR A 84 9.99 -8.04 5.82
C THR A 84 8.66 -8.55 5.27
N ARG A 85 7.68 -8.76 6.13
CA ARG A 85 6.38 -9.35 5.78
C ARG A 85 5.61 -8.65 4.67
N ASN A 86 5.62 -7.33 4.66
CA ASN A 86 4.80 -6.57 3.71
C ASN A 86 5.31 -6.69 2.28
N GLU A 87 6.63 -6.71 2.11
CA GLU A 87 7.24 -6.87 0.80
C GLU A 87 6.98 -8.27 0.25
N GLU A 88 7.20 -9.30 1.05
CA GLU A 88 6.89 -10.68 0.66
C GLU A 88 5.42 -10.86 0.30
N SER A 89 4.52 -10.27 1.09
CA SER A 89 3.09 -10.31 0.80
C SER A 89 2.75 -9.60 -0.51
N LEU A 90 3.40 -8.47 -0.78
CA LEU A 90 3.20 -7.71 -2.02
C LEU A 90 3.67 -8.51 -3.24
N TRP A 91 4.86 -9.10 -3.17
CA TRP A 91 5.40 -9.94 -4.23
C TRP A 91 4.50 -11.16 -4.47
N SER A 92 4.01 -11.80 -3.39
CA SER A 92 3.08 -12.92 -3.50
C SER A 92 1.78 -12.52 -4.19
N ARG A 93 1.26 -11.32 -3.90
CA ARG A 93 0.06 -10.78 -4.55
C ARG A 93 0.32 -10.49 -6.02
N MET A 94 1.47 -9.95 -6.36
CA MET A 94 1.85 -9.69 -7.74
C MET A 94 1.93 -10.99 -8.54
N ASP A 95 2.55 -12.03 -7.99
CA ASP A 95 2.62 -13.34 -8.62
C ASP A 95 1.23 -13.93 -8.84
N ALA A 96 0.35 -13.80 -7.86
CA ALA A 96 -1.03 -14.27 -7.98
C ALA A 96 -1.79 -13.51 -9.07
N LEU A 97 -1.60 -12.20 -9.17
CA LEU A 97 -2.21 -11.38 -10.22
C LEU A 97 -1.70 -11.76 -11.60
N GLU A 98 -0.40 -11.98 -11.74
CA GLU A 98 0.19 -12.42 -13.01
C GLU A 98 -0.38 -13.76 -13.46
N ARG A 99 -0.55 -14.70 -12.54
CA ARG A 99 -1.17 -15.99 -12.85
C ARG A 99 -2.62 -15.84 -13.29
N ARG A 100 -3.39 -14.99 -12.61
CA ARG A 100 -4.79 -14.72 -12.98
C ARG A 100 -4.90 -14.07 -14.35
N LEU A 101 -4.01 -13.14 -14.65
CA LEU A 101 -3.94 -12.51 -15.98
C LEU A 101 -3.63 -13.54 -17.06
N GLY A 102 -2.70 -14.46 -16.80
CA GLY A 102 -2.38 -15.56 -17.70
C GLY A 102 -3.58 -16.46 -17.96
N ASP A 103 -4.30 -16.84 -16.90
CA ASP A 103 -5.51 -17.67 -17.01
C ASP A 103 -6.60 -16.97 -17.82
N ILE A 104 -6.82 -15.68 -17.59
CA ILE A 104 -7.80 -14.90 -18.34
C ILE A 104 -7.42 -14.80 -19.80
N THR A 105 -6.14 -14.59 -20.10
CA THR A 105 -5.63 -14.52 -21.45
C THR A 105 -5.85 -15.85 -22.17
N GLU A 106 -5.57 -16.99 -21.54
CA GLU A 106 -5.83 -18.32 -22.10
C GLU A 106 -7.31 -18.53 -22.39
N ARG A 107 -8.20 -18.12 -21.48
CA ARG A 107 -9.64 -18.22 -21.68
C ARG A 107 -10.11 -17.37 -22.85
N LEU A 108 -9.59 -16.15 -22.98
CA LEU A 108 -9.90 -15.28 -24.11
C LEU A 108 -9.45 -15.87 -25.43
N GLU A 109 -8.27 -16.47 -25.48
CA GLU A 109 -7.78 -17.14 -26.69
C GLU A 109 -8.65 -18.35 -27.04
N ALA A 110 -9.07 -19.13 -26.04
CA ALA A 110 -9.97 -20.26 -26.26
C ALA A 110 -11.32 -19.81 -26.80
N ILE A 111 -11.90 -18.76 -26.23
CA ILE A 111 -13.17 -18.18 -26.70
C ILE A 111 -13.03 -17.67 -28.13
N LYS A 112 -11.95 -16.99 -28.43
CA LYS A 112 -11.64 -16.48 -29.76
C LYS A 112 -11.58 -17.61 -30.79
N THR A 113 -10.92 -18.71 -30.44
CA THR A 113 -10.81 -19.89 -31.28
C THR A 113 -12.19 -20.50 -31.53
N ASP A 114 -12.98 -20.67 -30.46
CA ASP A 114 -14.34 -21.23 -30.55
C ASP A 114 -15.23 -20.35 -31.42
N LEU A 115 -15.16 -19.02 -31.28
CA LEU A 115 -15.91 -18.08 -32.10
C LEU A 115 -15.53 -18.19 -33.57
N THR A 116 -14.26 -18.31 -33.86
CA THR A 116 -13.76 -18.47 -35.23
C THR A 116 -14.30 -19.77 -35.84
N THR A 117 -14.31 -20.86 -35.07
CA THR A 117 -14.85 -22.15 -35.49
C THR A 117 -16.36 -22.02 -35.79
N VAL A 118 -17.13 -21.38 -34.92
CA VAL A 118 -18.56 -21.17 -35.12
C VAL A 118 -18.83 -20.31 -36.36
N ILE A 119 -18.09 -19.25 -36.53
CA ILE A 119 -18.22 -18.36 -37.70
C ILE A 119 -17.96 -19.12 -39.00
N ASP A 120 -16.90 -19.91 -39.05
CA ASP A 120 -16.55 -20.72 -40.21
C ASP A 120 -17.63 -21.76 -40.52
N TYR A 121 -18.19 -22.37 -39.49
CA TYR A 121 -19.29 -23.33 -39.64
C TYR A 121 -20.53 -22.67 -40.24
N VAL A 122 -20.90 -21.51 -39.72
CA VAL A 122 -22.04 -20.73 -40.20
C VAL A 122 -21.84 -20.30 -41.65
N ARG A 123 -20.66 -19.87 -42.03
CA ARG A 123 -20.32 -19.47 -43.41
C ARG A 123 -20.40 -20.62 -44.39
N ARG A 124 -20.06 -21.83 -43.96
CA ARG A 124 -20.15 -23.03 -44.83
C ARG A 124 -21.58 -23.41 -45.15
N ASP A 125 -22.53 -23.14 -44.25
CA ASP A 125 -23.93 -23.44 -44.44
C ASP A 125 -24.66 -22.41 -45.29
N LEU A 126 -24.04 -21.30 -45.58
CA LEU A 126 -24.51 -20.30 -46.49
C LEU A 126 -24.05 -20.63 -47.92
#